data_d24957d13a6d869a789631d04ae2836e
#
_entry.id   d24957d13a6d869a789631d04ae2836e
#
_cell.length_a   1.000
_cell.length_b   1.000
_cell.length_c   1.000
_cell.angle_alpha   90.00
_cell.angle_beta   90.00
_cell.angle_gamma   90.00
#
_symmetry.space_group_name_H-M   'P 1'
#
loop_
_entity.id
_entity.type
_entity.pdbx_description
1 polymer ?
#
loop_
_entity_poly.entity_id
_entity_poly.type
_entity_poly.pdbx_seq_one_letter_code
_entity_poly.pdbx_strand_id
1 'polypeptide(L)'
;SYVTNLPLESILNEFENQLFNLTNDFKPTKLYSSTDLVYNIFLELKQKATSPNLPGLSSGFYDLDSLTQGFQKSDLIIVAGRPSIGKTAFSLTISLNIIKYSKLPVLVFSLEMSKEQIMYRLLSMESNVSQSRLRSGKLSKTDWTKLNKIIKLLSKLPLFVDDSSDLAVQEIRTKIKTILFQYPTIGLVIIDYLQLMQ
;
A
#
# COMPACT_ATOMS: atom_id res chain seq x y z
N SER A 1 -39.87 28.23 10.35
CA SER A 1 -39.28 27.10 9.61
C SER A 1 -37.87 27.48 9.19
N TYR A 2 -36.88 27.07 9.99
CA TYR A 2 -35.49 27.20 9.65
C TYR A 2 -35.05 25.91 8.93
N VAL A 3 -34.94 25.96 7.61
CA VAL A 3 -34.24 24.92 6.83
C VAL A 3 -32.78 25.28 6.92
N THR A 4 -32.02 24.60 7.78
CA THR A 4 -30.56 24.66 7.81
C THR A 4 -30.04 23.99 6.56
N ASN A 5 -29.52 24.80 5.61
CA ASN A 5 -28.77 24.32 4.45
C ASN A 5 -27.41 23.76 4.95
N LEU A 6 -27.39 22.51 5.37
CA LEU A 6 -26.15 21.78 5.56
C LEU A 6 -25.59 21.50 4.17
N PRO A 7 -24.27 21.69 3.94
CA PRO A 7 -23.64 21.32 2.68
C PRO A 7 -23.90 19.83 2.38
N LEU A 8 -24.17 19.49 1.14
CA LEU A 8 -24.48 18.13 0.70
C LEU A 8 -23.45 17.12 1.17
N GLU A 9 -22.18 17.53 1.20
CA GLU A 9 -21.05 16.71 1.68
C GLU A 9 -21.18 16.35 3.16
N SER A 10 -21.65 17.26 4.02
CA SER A 10 -21.82 16.94 5.44
C SER A 10 -22.97 15.96 5.68
N ILE A 11 -24.03 16.03 4.87
CA ILE A 11 -25.16 15.08 4.92
C ILE A 11 -24.71 13.71 4.43
N LEU A 12 -23.92 13.64 3.35
CA LEU A 12 -23.38 12.39 2.84
C LEU A 12 -22.41 11.73 3.82
N ASN A 13 -21.54 12.51 4.45
CA ASN A 13 -20.61 12.01 5.47
C ASN A 13 -21.35 11.49 6.71
N GLU A 14 -22.40 12.18 7.14
CA GLU A 14 -23.21 11.74 8.27
C GLU A 14 -24.00 10.46 7.95
N PHE A 15 -24.51 10.35 6.72
CA PHE A 15 -25.20 9.15 6.24
C PHE A 15 -24.24 7.96 6.10
N GLU A 16 -23.03 8.17 5.57
CA GLU A 16 -21.98 7.15 5.53
C GLU A 16 -21.58 6.68 6.94
N ASN A 17 -21.43 7.61 7.89
CA ASN A 17 -21.14 7.28 9.28
C ASN A 17 -22.26 6.49 9.94
N GLN A 18 -23.51 6.85 9.71
CA GLN A 18 -24.66 6.11 10.23
C GLN A 18 -24.77 4.71 9.62
N LEU A 19 -24.59 4.57 8.30
CA LEU A 19 -24.54 3.27 7.64
C LEU A 19 -23.36 2.42 8.13
N PHE A 20 -22.22 3.04 8.35
CA PHE A 20 -21.03 2.33 8.87
C PHE A 20 -21.26 1.84 10.31
N ASN A 21 -21.87 2.64 11.16
CA ASN A 21 -22.20 2.24 12.53
C ASN A 21 -23.23 1.11 12.54
N LEU A 22 -24.25 1.19 11.70
CA LEU A 22 -25.25 0.12 11.55
C LEU A 22 -24.63 -1.19 11.04
N THR A 23 -23.67 -1.11 10.10
CA THR A 23 -22.99 -2.32 9.59
C THR A 23 -21.97 -2.90 10.57
N ASN A 24 -21.38 -2.10 11.44
CA ASN A 24 -20.49 -2.59 12.51
C ASN A 24 -21.24 -3.22 13.69
N ASP A 25 -22.43 -2.69 14.04
CA ASP A 25 -23.25 -3.27 15.10
C ASP A 25 -23.79 -4.67 14.73
N PHE A 26 -23.83 -5.01 13.44
CA PHE A 26 -24.25 -6.32 12.96
C PHE A 26 -23.14 -7.37 12.80
N LYS A 27 -21.87 -7.06 13.12
CA LYS A 27 -20.88 -8.13 13.26
C LYS A 27 -21.02 -8.75 14.66
N PRO A 28 -21.63 -9.94 14.78
CA PRO A 28 -21.66 -10.62 16.06
C PRO A 28 -20.20 -10.82 16.45
N THR A 29 -19.79 -10.30 17.59
CA THR A 29 -18.52 -10.63 18.24
C THR A 29 -18.57 -12.11 18.53
N LYS A 30 -18.06 -12.94 17.59
CA LYS A 30 -17.98 -14.38 17.80
C LYS A 30 -16.98 -14.62 18.92
N LEU A 31 -17.45 -15.07 20.07
CA LEU A 31 -16.59 -15.64 21.07
C LEU A 31 -16.13 -17.02 20.55
N TYR A 32 -14.85 -17.22 20.49
CA TYR A 32 -14.26 -18.51 20.11
C TYR A 32 -13.83 -19.25 21.37
N SER A 33 -14.12 -20.53 21.43
CA SER A 33 -13.60 -21.37 22.52
C SER A 33 -12.09 -21.55 22.34
N SER A 34 -11.38 -21.71 23.45
CA SER A 34 -9.93 -22.04 23.39
C SER A 34 -9.66 -23.32 22.61
N THR A 35 -10.56 -24.29 22.69
CA THR A 35 -10.47 -25.54 21.92
C THR A 35 -10.48 -25.32 20.42
N ASP A 36 -11.41 -24.49 19.92
CA ASP A 36 -11.50 -24.18 18.48
C ASP A 36 -10.25 -23.41 18.01
N LEU A 37 -9.78 -22.47 18.82
CA LEU A 37 -8.59 -21.69 18.53
C LEU A 37 -7.34 -22.56 18.45
N VAL A 38 -7.11 -23.42 19.42
CA VAL A 38 -5.96 -24.34 19.45
C VAL A 38 -6.00 -25.30 18.27
N TYR A 39 -7.17 -25.85 17.95
CA TYR A 39 -7.32 -26.73 16.79
C TYR A 39 -7.00 -26.04 15.48
N ASN A 40 -7.50 -24.82 15.28
CA ASN A 40 -7.21 -24.03 14.09
C ASN A 40 -5.72 -23.68 13.97
N ILE A 41 -5.08 -23.28 15.07
CA ILE A 41 -3.63 -23.02 15.12
C ILE A 41 -2.84 -24.30 14.78
N PHE A 42 -3.26 -25.45 15.30
CA PHE A 42 -2.60 -26.73 15.00
C PHE A 42 -2.67 -27.08 13.50
N LEU A 43 -3.82 -26.87 12.86
CA LEU A 43 -3.97 -27.06 11.41
C LEU A 43 -3.07 -26.11 10.62
N GLU A 44 -3.03 -24.85 11.03
CA GLU A 44 -2.16 -23.83 10.41
C GLU A 44 -0.68 -24.20 10.55
N LEU A 45 -0.23 -24.65 11.72
CA LEU A 45 1.13 -25.12 11.95
C LEU A 45 1.50 -26.31 11.07
N LYS A 46 0.59 -27.26 10.90
CA LYS A 46 0.79 -28.39 9.99
C LYS A 46 0.97 -27.94 8.54
N GLN A 47 0.16 -26.99 8.09
CA GLN A 47 0.29 -26.43 6.73
C GLN A 47 1.61 -25.68 6.55
N LYS A 48 2.00 -24.88 7.54
CA LYS A 48 3.29 -24.15 7.51
C LYS A 48 4.49 -25.09 7.55
N ALA A 49 4.43 -26.18 8.30
CA ALA A 49 5.51 -27.16 8.37
C ALA A 49 5.76 -27.90 7.03
N THR A 50 4.75 -28.01 6.18
CA THR A 50 4.85 -28.66 4.87
C THR A 50 5.12 -27.68 3.72
N SER A 51 5.06 -26.38 3.99
CA SER A 51 5.23 -25.33 2.99
C SER A 51 6.61 -24.66 3.14
N PRO A 52 7.48 -24.67 2.13
CA PRO A 52 8.78 -23.98 2.18
C PRO A 52 8.64 -22.45 2.02
N ASN A 53 7.42 -21.92 1.90
CA ASN A 53 7.16 -20.52 1.67
C ASN A 53 7.18 -19.70 2.97
N LEU A 54 7.61 -18.44 2.85
CA LEU A 54 7.48 -17.47 3.94
C LEU A 54 6.02 -17.38 4.42
N PRO A 55 5.78 -17.34 5.74
CA PRO A 55 4.42 -17.21 6.27
C PRO A 55 3.77 -15.88 5.92
N GLY A 56 4.59 -14.82 5.82
CA GLY A 56 4.16 -13.46 5.50
C GLY A 56 4.43 -13.05 4.06
N LEU A 57 4.08 -11.82 3.74
CA LEU A 57 4.33 -11.19 2.45
C LEU A 57 5.80 -10.80 2.35
N SER A 58 6.52 -11.33 1.35
CA SER A 58 7.93 -11.04 1.16
C SER A 58 8.16 -9.57 0.81
N SER A 59 9.10 -8.92 1.48
CA SER A 59 9.58 -7.58 1.16
C SER A 59 10.50 -7.58 -0.07
N GLY A 60 11.05 -8.75 -0.42
CA GLY A 60 12.08 -8.92 -1.44
C GLY A 60 13.50 -8.62 -0.95
N PHE A 61 13.68 -8.33 0.35
CA PHE A 61 14.98 -8.22 1.01
C PHE A 61 15.19 -9.47 1.85
N TYR A 62 16.12 -10.31 1.42
CA TYR A 62 16.35 -11.62 2.03
C TYR A 62 16.61 -11.55 3.54
N ASP A 63 17.51 -10.67 3.98
CA ASP A 63 17.87 -10.55 5.39
C ASP A 63 16.69 -10.03 6.24
N LEU A 64 15.91 -9.08 5.69
CA LEU A 64 14.70 -8.58 6.34
C LEU A 64 13.65 -9.68 6.45
N ASP A 65 13.39 -10.37 5.35
CA ASP A 65 12.41 -11.46 5.31
C ASP A 65 12.79 -12.62 6.22
N SER A 66 14.10 -12.93 6.38
CA SER A 66 14.57 -13.96 7.30
C SER A 66 14.32 -13.58 8.77
N LEU A 67 14.46 -12.30 9.10
CA LEU A 67 14.23 -11.78 10.46
C LEU A 67 12.73 -11.67 10.80
N THR A 68 11.93 -11.15 9.86
CA THR A 68 10.51 -10.85 10.08
C THR A 68 9.58 -12.01 9.70
N GLN A 69 10.06 -13.00 8.99
CA GLN A 69 9.26 -14.04 8.33
C GLN A 69 8.27 -13.46 7.30
N GLY A 70 8.62 -12.31 6.70
CA GLY A 70 7.76 -11.51 5.85
C GLY A 70 6.75 -10.67 6.64
N PHE A 71 6.05 -9.78 5.95
CA PHE A 71 5.04 -8.91 6.56
C PHE A 71 3.75 -9.68 6.78
N GLN A 72 3.25 -9.66 8.01
CA GLN A 72 2.02 -10.37 8.36
C GLN A 72 0.79 -9.49 8.06
N LYS A 73 -0.36 -10.13 7.87
CA LYS A 73 -1.62 -9.40 7.72
C LYS A 73 -1.94 -8.62 8.99
N SER A 74 -2.44 -7.41 8.83
CA SER A 74 -2.80 -6.49 9.92
C SER A 74 -1.62 -5.92 10.71
N ASP A 75 -0.37 -6.13 10.27
CA ASP A 75 0.78 -5.48 10.89
C ASP A 75 0.81 -3.99 10.60
N LEU A 76 1.24 -3.22 11.59
CA LEU A 76 1.67 -1.84 11.44
C LEU A 76 3.20 -1.81 11.44
N ILE A 77 3.78 -1.47 10.29
CA ILE A 77 5.23 -1.42 10.10
C ILE A 77 5.67 0.03 10.04
N ILE A 78 6.54 0.43 10.97
CA ILE A 78 7.06 1.80 11.05
C ILE A 78 8.51 1.82 10.57
N VAL A 79 8.78 2.57 9.49
CA VAL A 79 10.13 2.80 8.97
C VAL A 79 10.58 4.20 9.35
N ALA A 80 11.49 4.30 10.30
CA ALA A 80 12.02 5.56 10.77
C ALA A 80 13.48 5.75 10.34
N GLY A 81 13.88 7.01 10.14
CA GLY A 81 15.25 7.34 9.81
C GLY A 81 15.44 8.83 9.54
N ARG A 82 16.68 9.30 9.56
CA ARG A 82 17.02 10.69 9.24
C ARG A 82 16.59 11.07 7.81
N PRO A 83 16.38 12.34 7.51
CA PRO A 83 16.14 12.78 6.14
C PRO A 83 17.22 12.28 5.18
N SER A 84 16.85 12.03 3.94
CA SER A 84 17.76 11.66 2.83
C SER A 84 18.48 10.30 2.94
N ILE A 85 18.18 9.45 3.93
CA ILE A 85 18.79 8.09 4.02
C ILE A 85 18.12 7.04 3.11
N GLY A 86 17.03 7.42 2.42
CA GLY A 86 16.41 6.54 1.43
C GLY A 86 15.11 5.84 1.88
N LYS A 87 14.39 6.34 2.91
CA LYS A 87 13.10 5.77 3.36
C LYS A 87 12.12 5.53 2.22
N THR A 88 11.83 6.57 1.43
CA THR A 88 10.92 6.48 0.29
C THR A 88 11.42 5.51 -0.78
N ALA A 89 12.74 5.48 -1.07
CA ALA A 89 13.30 4.53 -2.02
C ALA A 89 13.12 3.08 -1.54
N PHE A 90 13.33 2.84 -0.27
CA PHE A 90 13.13 1.54 0.37
C PHE A 90 11.66 1.09 0.27
N SER A 91 10.71 1.95 0.65
CA SER A 91 9.27 1.66 0.57
C SER A 91 8.81 1.38 -0.87
N LEU A 92 9.30 2.16 -1.84
CA LEU A 92 8.98 1.95 -3.26
C LEU A 92 9.59 0.66 -3.80
N THR A 93 10.79 0.27 -3.35
CA THR A 93 11.39 -1.02 -3.70
C THR A 93 10.54 -2.18 -3.20
N ILE A 94 10.11 -2.13 -1.93
CA ILE A 94 9.20 -3.13 -1.36
C ILE A 94 7.90 -3.19 -2.15
N SER A 95 7.32 -2.03 -2.51
CA SER A 95 6.11 -1.95 -3.33
C SER A 95 6.26 -2.71 -4.63
N LEU A 96 7.34 -2.45 -5.36
CA LEU A 96 7.61 -3.13 -6.63
C LEU A 96 7.83 -4.63 -6.45
N ASN A 97 8.54 -5.04 -5.39
CA ASN A 97 8.78 -6.45 -5.10
C ASN A 97 7.45 -7.18 -4.83
N ILE A 98 6.60 -6.62 -3.95
CA ILE A 98 5.28 -7.20 -3.65
C ILE A 98 4.45 -7.34 -4.92
N ILE A 99 4.36 -6.29 -5.73
CA ILE A 99 3.57 -6.33 -6.97
C ILE A 99 4.14 -7.35 -7.97
N LYS A 100 5.46 -7.43 -8.11
CA LYS A 100 6.12 -8.33 -9.06
C LYS A 100 6.01 -9.79 -8.64
N TYR A 101 6.24 -10.10 -7.37
CA TYR A 101 6.29 -11.48 -6.88
C TYR A 101 4.94 -12.01 -6.43
N SER A 102 4.20 -11.21 -5.62
CA SER A 102 2.93 -11.63 -5.06
C SER A 102 1.72 -11.26 -5.89
N LYS A 103 1.89 -10.38 -6.92
CA LYS A 103 0.81 -9.89 -7.81
C LYS A 103 -0.33 -9.18 -7.06
N LEU A 104 -0.06 -8.72 -5.85
CA LEU A 104 -1.02 -7.99 -5.03
C LEU A 104 -0.91 -6.48 -5.29
N PRO A 105 -2.03 -5.74 -5.27
CA PRO A 105 -2.01 -4.30 -5.40
C PRO A 105 -1.34 -3.63 -4.19
N VAL A 106 -0.66 -2.53 -4.46
CA VAL A 106 -0.05 -1.68 -3.45
C VAL A 106 -0.56 -0.26 -3.61
N LEU A 107 -0.93 0.36 -2.49
CA LEU A 107 -1.36 1.75 -2.42
C LEU A 107 -0.27 2.58 -1.75
N VAL A 108 0.06 3.72 -2.34
CA VAL A 108 1.06 4.68 -1.81
C VAL A 108 0.38 6.03 -1.64
N PHE A 109 0.20 6.44 -0.40
CA PHE A 109 -0.22 7.80 -0.04
C PHE A 109 1.03 8.62 0.24
N SER A 110 1.34 9.56 -0.64
CA SER A 110 2.54 10.39 -0.55
C SER A 110 2.17 11.81 -0.20
N LEU A 111 2.46 12.20 1.02
CA LEU A 111 2.20 13.55 1.54
C LEU A 111 3.37 14.51 1.31
N GLU A 112 4.55 13.98 0.94
CA GLU A 112 5.76 14.77 0.71
C GLU A 112 6.07 14.96 -0.79
N MET A 113 5.84 13.92 -1.58
CA MET A 113 6.24 13.90 -3.00
C MET A 113 5.04 13.83 -3.92
N SER A 114 5.08 14.55 -5.04
CA SER A 114 4.05 14.41 -6.07
C SER A 114 4.11 13.04 -6.76
N LYS A 115 2.98 12.60 -7.30
CA LYS A 115 2.87 11.34 -8.05
C LYS A 115 3.86 11.26 -9.22
N GLU A 116 4.13 12.39 -9.88
CA GLU A 116 5.12 12.47 -10.96
C GLU A 116 6.53 12.20 -10.42
N GLN A 117 6.88 12.75 -9.26
CA GLN A 117 8.18 12.54 -8.63
C GLN A 117 8.38 11.07 -8.25
N ILE A 118 7.33 10.42 -7.73
CA ILE A 118 7.34 8.99 -7.43
C ILE A 118 7.54 8.19 -8.72
N MET A 119 6.81 8.49 -9.78
CA MET A 119 6.95 7.79 -11.06
C MET A 119 8.33 7.99 -11.69
N TYR A 120 8.92 9.20 -11.62
CA TYR A 120 10.31 9.41 -12.06
C TYR A 120 11.30 8.58 -11.24
N ARG A 121 11.07 8.43 -9.94
CA ARG A 121 11.91 7.59 -9.08
C ARG A 121 11.79 6.12 -9.44
N LEU A 122 10.58 5.61 -9.65
CA LEU A 122 10.34 4.24 -10.07
C LEU A 122 10.96 3.95 -11.45
N LEU A 123 10.79 4.85 -12.40
CA LEU A 123 11.42 4.74 -13.72
C LEU A 123 12.94 4.71 -13.62
N SER A 124 13.53 5.57 -12.79
CA SER A 124 14.97 5.62 -12.57
C SER A 124 15.50 4.31 -11.96
N MET A 125 14.82 3.80 -10.93
CA MET A 125 15.20 2.56 -10.24
C MET A 125 15.16 1.36 -11.19
N GLU A 126 14.10 1.22 -11.98
CA GLU A 126 13.90 0.07 -12.85
C GLU A 126 14.70 0.13 -14.15
N SER A 127 14.94 1.33 -14.71
CA SER A 127 15.66 1.50 -15.98
C SER A 127 17.18 1.68 -15.79
N ASN A 128 17.65 1.93 -14.56
CA ASN A 128 19.01 2.39 -14.26
C ASN A 128 19.40 3.67 -15.03
N VAL A 129 18.42 4.53 -15.32
CA VAL A 129 18.63 5.87 -15.88
C VAL A 129 18.48 6.90 -14.76
N SER A 130 19.47 7.77 -14.58
CA SER A 130 19.42 8.75 -13.49
C SER A 130 18.22 9.69 -13.59
N GLN A 131 17.64 10.06 -12.45
CA GLN A 131 16.50 10.98 -12.41
C GLN A 131 16.80 12.32 -13.07
N SER A 132 18.04 12.83 -12.96
CA SER A 132 18.48 14.07 -13.62
C SER A 132 18.34 13.99 -15.15
N ARG A 133 18.72 12.85 -15.73
CA ARG A 133 18.58 12.63 -17.18
C ARG A 133 17.11 12.49 -17.59
N LEU A 134 16.32 11.79 -16.77
CA LEU A 134 14.87 11.67 -17.01
C LEU A 134 14.19 13.04 -16.98
N ARG A 135 14.49 13.88 -15.99
CA ARG A 135 13.89 15.20 -15.84
C ARG A 135 14.35 16.20 -16.92
N SER A 136 15.63 16.12 -17.32
CA SER A 136 16.17 17.02 -18.37
C SER A 136 15.82 16.58 -19.78
N GLY A 137 15.28 15.37 -19.96
CA GLY A 137 15.00 14.80 -21.28
C GLY A 137 16.26 14.45 -22.10
N LYS A 138 17.45 14.59 -21.53
CA LYS A 138 18.72 14.27 -22.21
C LYS A 138 18.97 12.78 -22.20
N LEU A 139 18.27 12.04 -23.05
CA LEU A 139 18.24 10.59 -23.12
C LEU A 139 18.91 10.10 -24.42
N SER A 140 19.74 9.07 -24.30
CA SER A 140 20.31 8.38 -25.46
C SER A 140 19.29 7.43 -26.09
N LYS A 141 19.56 6.94 -27.29
CA LYS A 141 18.73 5.91 -27.95
C LYS A 141 18.61 4.65 -27.09
N THR A 142 19.67 4.27 -26.39
CA THR A 142 19.69 3.11 -25.48
C THR A 142 18.82 3.34 -24.24
N ASP A 143 18.79 4.58 -23.71
CA ASP A 143 17.92 4.93 -22.59
C ASP A 143 16.44 4.85 -22.99
N TRP A 144 16.10 5.37 -24.17
CA TRP A 144 14.74 5.28 -24.69
C TRP A 144 14.28 3.84 -24.86
N THR A 145 15.14 2.95 -25.33
CA THR A 145 14.83 1.52 -25.46
C THR A 145 14.52 0.89 -24.10
N LYS A 146 15.36 1.17 -23.08
CA LYS A 146 15.14 0.71 -21.71
C LYS A 146 13.86 1.26 -21.13
N LEU A 147 13.64 2.57 -21.24
CA LEU A 147 12.45 3.23 -20.71
C LEU A 147 11.17 2.71 -21.33
N ASN A 148 11.11 2.52 -22.65
CA ASN A 148 9.93 1.97 -23.31
C ASN A 148 9.57 0.58 -22.78
N LYS A 149 10.56 -0.27 -22.48
CA LYS A 149 10.34 -1.58 -21.86
C LYS A 149 9.77 -1.43 -20.44
N ILE A 150 10.36 -0.55 -19.64
CA ILE A 150 9.95 -0.35 -18.26
C ILE A 150 8.58 0.32 -18.15
N ILE A 151 8.28 1.31 -18.99
CA ILE A 151 6.96 1.94 -19.05
C ILE A 151 5.88 0.90 -19.33
N LYS A 152 6.09 0.02 -20.33
CA LYS A 152 5.14 -1.06 -20.64
C LYS A 152 4.98 -2.05 -19.49
N LEU A 153 6.00 -2.24 -18.67
CA LEU A 153 5.94 -3.10 -17.49
C LEU A 153 5.17 -2.40 -16.36
N LEU A 154 5.59 -1.19 -16.00
CA LEU A 154 4.97 -0.43 -14.90
C LEU A 154 3.50 -0.12 -15.14
N SER A 155 3.10 0.16 -16.41
CA SER A 155 1.70 0.44 -16.75
C SER A 155 0.72 -0.72 -16.50
N LYS A 156 1.24 -1.94 -16.32
CA LYS A 156 0.44 -3.14 -16.03
C LYS A 156 0.42 -3.52 -14.56
N LEU A 157 1.21 -2.83 -13.74
CA LEU A 157 1.30 -3.15 -12.32
C LEU A 157 0.15 -2.51 -11.55
N PRO A 158 -0.46 -3.22 -10.60
CA PRO A 158 -1.51 -2.69 -9.73
C PRO A 158 -0.90 -1.81 -8.62
N LEU A 159 -0.29 -0.69 -9.02
CA LEU A 159 0.27 0.33 -8.14
C LEU A 159 -0.63 1.56 -8.20
N PHE A 160 -1.13 1.97 -7.05
CA PHE A 160 -1.98 3.15 -6.90
C PHE A 160 -1.24 4.20 -6.08
N VAL A 161 -1.16 5.41 -6.60
CA VAL A 161 -0.46 6.52 -5.94
C VAL A 161 -1.42 7.67 -5.76
N ASP A 162 -1.46 8.20 -4.54
CA ASP A 162 -2.22 9.37 -4.17
C ASP A 162 -1.27 10.41 -3.56
N ASP A 163 -1.28 11.62 -4.08
CA ASP A 163 -0.42 12.74 -3.66
C ASP A 163 -1.23 13.91 -3.09
N SER A 164 -2.43 13.65 -2.60
CA SER A 164 -3.26 14.68 -1.96
C SER A 164 -2.59 15.18 -0.66
N SER A 165 -2.49 16.50 -0.51
CA SER A 165 -1.76 17.13 0.61
C SER A 165 -2.48 17.05 1.95
N ASP A 166 -3.82 17.01 1.95
CA ASP A 166 -4.66 17.09 3.15
C ASP A 166 -5.46 15.81 3.34
N LEU A 167 -4.74 14.69 3.50
CA LEU A 167 -5.37 13.38 3.64
C LEU A 167 -5.78 13.14 5.10
N ALA A 168 -7.08 13.22 5.37
CA ALA A 168 -7.67 12.71 6.59
C ALA A 168 -7.71 11.17 6.59
N VAL A 169 -7.66 10.56 7.77
CA VAL A 169 -7.73 9.09 7.94
C VAL A 169 -8.96 8.49 7.25
N GLN A 170 -10.09 9.20 7.30
CA GLN A 170 -11.34 8.76 6.68
C GLN A 170 -11.27 8.70 5.15
N GLU A 171 -10.55 9.64 4.53
CA GLU A 171 -10.33 9.64 3.08
C GLU A 171 -9.44 8.49 2.65
N ILE A 172 -8.35 8.23 3.38
CA ILE A 172 -7.50 7.05 3.14
C ILE A 172 -8.35 5.78 3.20
N ARG A 173 -9.19 5.66 4.23
CA ARG A 173 -10.09 4.53 4.41
C ARG A 173 -11.07 4.35 3.24
N THR A 174 -11.65 5.44 2.77
CA THR A 174 -12.57 5.44 1.62
C THR A 174 -11.87 5.03 0.34
N LYS A 175 -10.67 5.59 0.07
CA LYS A 175 -9.85 5.22 -1.09
C LYS A 175 -9.42 3.75 -1.06
N ILE A 176 -9.03 3.23 0.11
CA ILE A 176 -8.72 1.80 0.29
C ILE A 176 -9.95 0.93 -0.02
N LYS A 177 -11.13 1.29 0.49
CA LYS A 177 -12.38 0.57 0.20
C LYS A 177 -12.69 0.56 -1.29
N THR A 178 -12.50 1.67 -1.99
CA THR A 178 -12.72 1.74 -3.46
C THR A 178 -11.82 0.74 -4.21
N ILE A 179 -10.56 0.60 -3.81
CA ILE A 179 -9.66 -0.37 -4.44
C ILE A 179 -10.08 -1.82 -4.08
N LEU A 180 -10.57 -2.05 -2.85
CA LEU A 180 -11.05 -3.38 -2.44
C LEU A 180 -12.25 -3.87 -3.23
N PHE A 181 -13.05 -3.00 -3.84
CA PHE A 181 -14.09 -3.40 -4.78
C PHE A 181 -13.54 -4.00 -6.08
N GLN A 182 -12.35 -3.56 -6.52
CA GLN A 182 -11.70 -4.06 -7.73
C GLN A 182 -10.77 -5.23 -7.43
N TYR A 183 -10.14 -5.21 -6.28
CA TYR A 183 -9.15 -6.19 -5.83
C TYR A 183 -9.56 -6.72 -4.45
N PRO A 184 -9.90 -7.99 -4.32
CA PRO A 184 -10.39 -8.55 -3.05
C PRO A 184 -9.35 -8.56 -1.94
N THR A 185 -8.08 -8.34 -2.29
CA THR A 185 -6.97 -8.31 -1.33
C THR A 185 -5.97 -7.23 -1.74
N ILE A 186 -5.52 -6.42 -0.78
CA ILE A 186 -4.44 -5.45 -0.91
C ILE A 186 -3.19 -6.04 -0.25
N GLY A 187 -2.04 -5.93 -0.93
CA GLY A 187 -0.77 -6.42 -0.41
C GLY A 187 -0.16 -5.49 0.62
N LEU A 188 -0.12 -4.20 0.33
CA LEU A 188 0.50 -3.21 1.20
C LEU A 188 -0.15 -1.83 1.00
N VAL A 189 -0.26 -1.09 2.10
CA VAL A 189 -0.59 0.34 2.09
C VAL A 189 0.59 1.10 2.69
N ILE A 190 1.10 2.07 1.97
CA ILE A 190 2.21 2.94 2.40
C ILE A 190 1.69 4.34 2.61
N ILE A 191 2.11 4.97 3.70
CA ILE A 191 1.85 6.38 4.01
C ILE A 191 3.21 7.05 4.23
N ASP A 192 3.59 7.96 3.36
CA ASP A 192 4.88 8.65 3.39
C ASP A 192 4.66 10.17 3.45
N TYR A 193 4.70 10.79 4.61
CA TYR A 193 4.93 10.29 5.96
C TYR A 193 3.86 10.80 6.93
N LEU A 194 3.70 10.11 8.04
CA LEU A 194 2.56 10.24 8.97
C LEU A 194 2.43 11.62 9.63
N GLN A 195 3.53 12.36 9.80
CA GLN A 195 3.51 13.68 10.46
C GLN A 195 2.78 14.78 9.66
N LEU A 196 2.48 14.54 8.39
CA LEU A 196 1.72 15.46 7.53
C LEU A 196 0.22 15.14 7.47
N MET A 197 -0.23 14.09 8.14
CA MET A 197 -1.66 13.77 8.26
C MET A 197 -2.34 14.72 9.25
N GLN A 198 -3.59 15.11 8.93
CA GLN A 198 -4.50 15.84 9.82
C GLN A 198 -5.42 14.89 10.57
#